data_26c582dd0e04236c08a45c3e05b2713e
#
_entry.id   26c582dd0e04236c08a45c3e05b2713e
#
_cell.length_a   1.000
_cell.length_b   1.000
_cell.length_c   1.000
_cell.angle_alpha   90.00
_cell.angle_beta   90.00
_cell.angle_gamma   90.00
#
_symmetry.space_group_name_H-M   'P 1'
#
loop_
_entity.id
_entity.type
_entity.pdbx_description
1 polymer ?
#
loop_
_entity_poly.entity_id
_entity_poly.type
_entity_poly.pdbx_seq_one_letter_code
_entity_poly.pdbx_strand_id
1 'polypeptide(L)'
;MAINTGIFGDKTSFEERYIEDHAKLEELVGYWKNLGLKIVLTSGTFDMFHIGHAQYLEKAKELGDILIVGVDSDEKVKKRKGPDRPVVPEEERVLILAHSRHADVITLKHTSDGGNNLIKVVSPDILVVSKSTKHKEGEVDEKAQYCGEIVLMEPQSETSTSAKLRLIQIKK
;
A
#
# COMPACT_ATOMS: atom_id res chain seq x y z
N MET A 1 6.91 -27.66 11.49
CA MET A 1 6.59 -27.26 10.11
C MET A 1 5.48 -26.23 10.24
N ALA A 2 5.81 -24.95 10.30
CA ALA A 2 4.80 -23.88 10.39
C ALA A 2 4.14 -23.79 9.00
N ILE A 3 2.89 -24.23 8.91
CA ILE A 3 2.07 -23.99 7.73
C ILE A 3 1.71 -22.51 7.81
N ASN A 4 2.43 -21.68 7.06
CA ASN A 4 2.08 -20.29 6.88
C ASN A 4 0.87 -20.20 5.95
N THR A 5 -0.26 -20.68 6.44
CA THR A 5 -1.56 -20.48 5.83
C THR A 5 -2.05 -19.12 6.30
N GLY A 6 -1.52 -18.05 5.69
CA GLY A 6 -2.21 -16.75 5.75
C GLY A 6 -3.67 -16.96 5.33
N ILE A 7 -4.56 -16.12 5.81
CA ILE A 7 -6.00 -16.13 5.44
C ILE A 7 -6.18 -16.16 3.92
N PHE A 8 -5.23 -15.55 3.21
CA PHE A 8 -5.10 -15.59 1.75
C PHE A 8 -3.94 -16.53 1.40
N GLY A 9 -4.28 -17.80 1.19
CA GLY A 9 -3.32 -18.81 0.75
C GLY A 9 -2.86 -18.62 -0.69
N ASP A 10 -1.87 -19.41 -1.14
CA ASP A 10 -1.28 -19.35 -2.48
C ASP A 10 -2.28 -19.55 -3.65
N LYS A 11 -3.52 -19.94 -3.35
CA LYS A 11 -4.59 -20.18 -4.32
C LYS A 11 -5.61 -19.05 -4.43
N THR A 12 -5.42 -17.95 -3.71
CA THR A 12 -6.35 -16.82 -3.74
C THR A 12 -6.26 -16.09 -5.08
N SER A 13 -7.39 -15.91 -5.75
CA SER A 13 -7.46 -15.20 -7.03
C SER A 13 -7.26 -13.69 -6.87
N PHE A 14 -7.03 -13.00 -8.00
CA PHE A 14 -6.95 -11.53 -8.02
C PHE A 14 -8.23 -10.90 -7.47
N GLU A 15 -9.40 -11.39 -7.88
CA GLU A 15 -10.71 -10.86 -7.50
C GLU A 15 -10.97 -10.98 -5.99
N GLU A 16 -10.34 -11.94 -5.34
CA GLU A 16 -10.45 -12.12 -3.88
C GLU A 16 -9.52 -11.16 -3.12
N ARG A 17 -8.43 -10.73 -3.73
CA ARG A 17 -7.45 -9.82 -3.12
C ARG A 17 -7.69 -8.35 -3.45
N TYR A 18 -8.29 -8.05 -4.60
CA TYR A 18 -8.58 -6.68 -5.01
C TYR A 18 -9.97 -6.26 -4.57
N ILE A 19 -10.04 -5.30 -3.68
CA ILE A 19 -11.30 -4.75 -3.15
C ILE A 19 -11.32 -3.26 -3.43
N GLU A 20 -12.04 -2.86 -4.47
CA GLU A 20 -12.17 -1.45 -4.86
C GLU A 20 -13.20 -0.71 -4.02
N ASP A 21 -14.29 -1.39 -3.68
CA ASP A 21 -15.37 -0.83 -2.87
C ASP A 21 -14.92 -0.67 -1.40
N HIS A 22 -14.73 0.57 -0.98
CA HIS A 22 -14.31 0.89 0.38
C HIS A 22 -15.36 0.54 1.43
N ALA A 23 -16.66 0.51 1.13
CA ALA A 23 -17.70 0.09 2.07
C ALA A 23 -17.59 -1.42 2.33
N LYS A 24 -17.37 -2.22 1.28
CA LYS A 24 -17.07 -3.65 1.41
C LYS A 24 -15.76 -3.90 2.17
N LEU A 25 -14.73 -3.10 1.91
CA LEU A 25 -13.47 -3.21 2.62
C LEU A 25 -13.65 -2.95 4.12
N GLU A 26 -14.41 -1.91 4.50
CA GLU A 26 -14.73 -1.57 5.89
C GLU A 26 -15.43 -2.74 6.61
N GLU A 27 -16.43 -3.34 5.95
CA GLU A 27 -17.16 -4.50 6.49
C GLU A 27 -16.21 -5.70 6.74
N LEU A 28 -15.36 -6.03 5.77
CA LEU A 28 -14.38 -7.12 5.89
C LEU A 28 -13.37 -6.86 7.00
N VAL A 29 -12.84 -5.65 7.09
CA VAL A 29 -11.94 -5.26 8.18
C VAL A 29 -12.62 -5.43 9.54
N GLY A 30 -13.89 -5.07 9.65
CA GLY A 30 -14.69 -5.29 10.86
C GLY A 30 -14.74 -6.77 11.25
N TYR A 31 -14.98 -7.66 10.30
CA TYR A 31 -14.97 -9.11 10.57
C TYR A 31 -13.59 -9.62 11.00
N TRP A 32 -12.52 -9.20 10.35
CA TRP A 32 -11.16 -9.62 10.70
C TRP A 32 -10.75 -9.17 12.10
N LYS A 33 -11.07 -7.93 12.47
CA LYS A 33 -10.84 -7.41 13.82
C LYS A 33 -11.64 -8.18 14.89
N ASN A 34 -12.89 -8.54 14.59
CA ASN A 34 -13.71 -9.36 15.49
C ASN A 34 -13.13 -10.77 15.70
N LEU A 35 -12.36 -11.27 14.72
CA LEU A 35 -11.60 -12.52 14.84
C LEU A 35 -10.26 -12.34 15.58
N GLY A 36 -9.93 -11.13 16.01
CA GLY A 36 -8.69 -10.81 16.72
C GLY A 36 -7.46 -10.65 15.79
N LEU A 37 -7.69 -10.47 14.49
CA LEU A 37 -6.61 -10.31 13.52
C LEU A 37 -6.08 -8.88 13.51
N LYS A 38 -4.76 -8.73 13.51
CA LYS A 38 -4.05 -7.46 13.50
C LYS A 38 -3.93 -6.92 12.09
N ILE A 39 -4.51 -5.76 11.84
CA ILE A 39 -4.58 -5.12 10.52
C ILE A 39 -3.44 -4.13 10.34
N VAL A 40 -2.65 -4.32 9.29
CA VAL A 40 -1.60 -3.39 8.85
C VAL A 40 -2.05 -2.70 7.58
N LEU A 41 -1.91 -1.39 7.53
CA LEU A 41 -2.19 -0.59 6.34
C LEU A 41 -0.91 0.10 5.86
N THR A 42 -0.67 0.03 4.57
CA THR A 42 0.29 0.92 3.91
C THR A 42 -0.30 1.47 2.61
N SER A 43 0.27 2.54 2.09
CA SER A 43 -0.16 3.07 0.80
C SER A 43 0.98 3.71 0.02
N GLY A 44 0.87 3.68 -1.30
CA GLY A 44 1.88 4.24 -2.18
C GLY A 44 1.50 4.22 -3.66
N THR A 45 2.41 4.73 -4.49
CA THR A 45 2.24 4.68 -5.94
C THR A 45 2.60 3.29 -6.50
N PHE A 46 3.64 2.65 -5.99
CA PHE A 46 4.20 1.37 -6.45
C PHE A 46 4.50 1.33 -7.96
N ASP A 47 4.89 2.48 -8.51
CA ASP A 47 5.23 2.64 -9.92
C ASP A 47 6.56 1.95 -10.26
N MET A 48 6.64 1.23 -11.39
CA MET A 48 7.81 0.44 -11.77
C MET A 48 8.28 -0.46 -10.60
N PHE A 49 7.44 -1.39 -10.18
CA PHE A 49 7.69 -2.27 -9.03
C PHE A 49 9.13 -2.84 -9.04
N HIS A 50 9.81 -2.80 -7.91
CA HIS A 50 11.20 -3.22 -7.75
C HIS A 50 11.43 -3.86 -6.39
N ILE A 51 12.62 -4.44 -6.18
CA ILE A 51 12.97 -5.16 -4.95
C ILE A 51 12.72 -4.36 -3.67
N GLY A 52 12.95 -3.05 -3.69
CA GLY A 52 12.68 -2.19 -2.54
C GLY A 52 11.19 -2.13 -2.17
N HIS A 53 10.29 -2.19 -3.15
CA HIS A 53 8.86 -2.31 -2.88
C HIS A 53 8.52 -3.69 -2.28
N ALA A 54 9.10 -4.77 -2.83
CA ALA A 54 8.87 -6.12 -2.31
C ALA A 54 9.33 -6.27 -0.86
N GLN A 55 10.55 -5.83 -0.54
CA GLN A 55 11.10 -5.86 0.82
C GLN A 55 10.33 -4.95 1.79
N TYR A 56 9.85 -3.80 1.31
CA TYR A 56 9.00 -2.92 2.11
C TYR A 56 7.67 -3.59 2.49
N LEU A 57 7.02 -4.26 1.53
CA LEU A 57 5.79 -5.00 1.79
C LEU A 57 6.02 -6.22 2.70
N GLU A 58 7.13 -6.94 2.53
CA GLU A 58 7.52 -8.04 3.41
C GLU A 58 7.62 -7.57 4.86
N LYS A 59 8.40 -6.53 5.13
CA LYS A 59 8.54 -5.96 6.48
C LYS A 59 7.23 -5.38 7.03
N ALA A 60 6.39 -4.79 6.18
CA ALA A 60 5.07 -4.32 6.61
C ALA A 60 4.18 -5.49 7.02
N LYS A 61 4.21 -6.60 6.26
CA LYS A 61 3.45 -7.82 6.56
C LYS A 61 3.86 -8.48 7.88
N GLU A 62 5.13 -8.42 8.26
CA GLU A 62 5.64 -8.97 9.52
C GLU A 62 5.03 -8.30 10.77
N LEU A 63 4.42 -7.12 10.62
CA LEU A 63 3.85 -6.35 11.73
C LEU A 63 2.43 -6.79 12.13
N GLY A 64 1.75 -7.61 11.31
CA GLY A 64 0.40 -8.08 11.60
C GLY A 64 -0.07 -9.21 10.71
N ASP A 65 -1.34 -9.58 10.91
CA ASP A 65 -1.95 -10.76 10.28
C ASP A 65 -2.46 -10.48 8.87
N ILE A 66 -2.93 -9.27 8.60
CA ILE A 66 -3.44 -8.85 7.28
C ILE A 66 -2.77 -7.54 6.88
N LEU A 67 -2.10 -7.54 5.72
CA LEU A 67 -1.54 -6.35 5.09
C LEU A 67 -2.47 -5.84 3.98
N ILE A 68 -3.06 -4.66 4.21
CA ILE A 68 -3.84 -3.92 3.23
C ILE A 68 -2.93 -2.90 2.54
N VAL A 69 -2.94 -2.88 1.21
CA VAL A 69 -2.11 -1.99 0.39
C VAL A 69 -3.00 -1.05 -0.42
N GLY A 70 -2.99 0.23 -0.06
CA GLY A 70 -3.66 1.28 -0.83
C GLY A 70 -2.78 1.78 -1.98
N VAL A 71 -3.26 1.65 -3.22
CA VAL A 71 -2.56 2.09 -4.42
C VAL A 71 -3.11 3.44 -4.87
N ASP A 72 -2.26 4.44 -5.03
CA ASP A 72 -2.71 5.74 -5.55
C ASP A 72 -3.16 5.60 -7.01
N SER A 73 -4.35 6.11 -7.34
CA SER A 73 -4.84 6.15 -8.73
C SER A 73 -3.93 6.97 -9.63
N ASP A 74 -3.99 6.75 -10.94
CA ASP A 74 -3.20 7.48 -11.92
C ASP A 74 -3.44 8.97 -11.83
N GLU A 75 -4.69 9.39 -11.68
CA GLU A 75 -5.05 10.79 -11.49
C GLU A 75 -4.37 11.39 -10.26
N LYS A 76 -4.41 10.68 -9.14
CA LYS A 76 -3.78 11.09 -7.88
C LYS A 76 -2.27 11.21 -8.01
N VAL A 77 -1.64 10.29 -8.74
CA VAL A 77 -0.20 10.32 -9.00
C VAL A 77 0.16 11.48 -9.92
N LYS A 78 -0.58 11.70 -11.01
CA LYS A 78 -0.39 12.85 -11.94
C LYS A 78 -0.46 14.18 -11.20
N LYS A 79 -1.47 14.34 -10.35
CA LYS A 79 -1.64 15.57 -9.54
C LYS A 79 -0.47 15.85 -8.60
N ARG A 80 0.17 14.80 -8.06
CA ARG A 80 1.27 14.93 -7.09
C ARG A 80 2.66 14.97 -7.73
N LYS A 81 2.88 14.21 -8.81
CA LYS A 81 4.21 13.96 -9.40
C LYS A 81 4.39 14.51 -10.82
N GLY A 82 3.33 15.11 -11.39
CA GLY A 82 3.34 15.65 -12.75
C GLY A 82 2.72 14.71 -13.80
N PRO A 83 2.48 15.22 -15.03
CA PRO A 83 1.69 14.53 -16.05
C PRO A 83 2.36 13.26 -16.60
N ASP A 84 3.70 13.18 -16.54
CA ASP A 84 4.48 12.04 -17.04
C ASP A 84 4.53 10.86 -16.04
N ARG A 85 3.75 10.93 -14.97
CA ARG A 85 3.70 9.89 -13.93
C ARG A 85 2.25 9.51 -13.62
N PRO A 86 1.99 8.22 -13.28
CA PRO A 86 2.94 7.11 -13.20
C PRO A 86 3.36 6.63 -14.60
N VAL A 87 4.43 5.82 -14.66
CA VAL A 87 4.87 5.15 -15.90
C VAL A 87 4.02 3.91 -16.17
N VAL A 88 3.64 3.20 -15.10
CA VAL A 88 2.82 1.99 -15.15
C VAL A 88 1.39 2.34 -14.74
N PRO A 89 0.36 2.03 -15.57
CA PRO A 89 -1.03 2.35 -15.27
C PRO A 89 -1.55 1.61 -14.01
N GLU A 90 -2.57 2.19 -13.38
CA GLU A 90 -3.05 1.69 -12.07
C GLU A 90 -3.50 0.25 -12.10
N GLU A 91 -4.15 -0.20 -13.18
CA GLU A 91 -4.59 -1.59 -13.33
C GLU A 91 -3.43 -2.57 -13.27
N GLU A 92 -2.33 -2.25 -13.96
CA GLU A 92 -1.14 -3.10 -13.97
C GLU A 92 -0.42 -3.06 -12.61
N ARG A 93 -0.38 -1.89 -11.94
CA ARG A 93 0.22 -1.75 -10.61
C ARG A 93 -0.54 -2.56 -9.56
N VAL A 94 -1.87 -2.56 -9.63
CA VAL A 94 -2.73 -3.37 -8.76
C VAL A 94 -2.52 -4.86 -9.01
N LEU A 95 -2.46 -5.28 -10.29
CA LEU A 95 -2.19 -6.68 -10.67
C LEU A 95 -0.83 -7.16 -10.15
N ILE A 96 0.23 -6.38 -10.33
CA ILE A 96 1.57 -6.73 -9.82
C ILE A 96 1.55 -6.93 -8.30
N LEU A 97 0.84 -6.07 -7.57
CA LEU A 97 0.71 -6.21 -6.12
C LEU A 97 -0.11 -7.43 -5.72
N ALA A 98 -1.16 -7.79 -6.47
CA ALA A 98 -1.93 -9.00 -6.24
C ALA A 98 -1.11 -10.28 -6.46
N HIS A 99 -0.10 -10.24 -7.33
CA HIS A 99 0.88 -11.30 -7.49
C HIS A 99 2.04 -11.23 -6.48
N SER A 100 2.08 -10.18 -5.66
CA SER A 100 3.06 -10.06 -4.58
C SER A 100 2.68 -10.99 -3.42
N ARG A 101 3.68 -11.67 -2.86
CA ARG A 101 3.48 -12.65 -1.78
C ARG A 101 2.95 -12.02 -0.49
N HIS A 102 3.30 -10.77 -0.21
CA HIS A 102 3.09 -10.15 1.09
C HIS A 102 1.89 -9.20 1.16
N ALA A 103 1.31 -8.80 0.03
CA ALA A 103 0.09 -8.00 0.00
C ALA A 103 -1.14 -8.92 0.08
N ASP A 104 -1.88 -8.90 1.18
CA ASP A 104 -3.07 -9.72 1.34
C ASP A 104 -4.27 -9.11 0.62
N VAL A 105 -4.46 -7.80 0.79
CA VAL A 105 -5.56 -7.04 0.17
C VAL A 105 -5.02 -5.80 -0.51
N ILE A 106 -5.51 -5.53 -1.70
CA ILE A 106 -5.18 -4.34 -2.49
C ILE A 106 -6.45 -3.52 -2.72
N THR A 107 -6.34 -2.21 -2.63
CA THR A 107 -7.42 -1.28 -2.94
C THR A 107 -6.89 -0.04 -3.65
N LEU A 108 -7.70 0.60 -4.49
CA LEU A 108 -7.37 1.89 -5.10
C LEU A 108 -7.71 3.06 -4.16
N LYS A 109 -6.92 4.10 -4.26
CA LYS A 109 -7.13 5.38 -3.59
C LYS A 109 -7.39 6.45 -4.63
N HIS A 110 -8.65 6.79 -4.82
CA HIS A 110 -9.04 7.83 -5.78
C HIS A 110 -8.79 9.25 -5.27
N THR A 111 -8.70 10.20 -6.17
CA THR A 111 -8.56 11.62 -5.83
C THR A 111 -9.77 12.14 -5.06
N SER A 112 -10.96 11.62 -5.38
CA SER A 112 -12.24 11.94 -4.74
C SER A 112 -12.33 11.53 -3.27
N ASP A 113 -11.55 10.52 -2.85
CA ASP A 113 -11.68 9.91 -1.51
C ASP A 113 -11.20 10.82 -0.37
N GLY A 114 -10.48 11.90 -0.69
CA GLY A 114 -9.81 12.71 0.31
C GLY A 114 -8.50 12.09 0.85
N GLY A 115 -7.73 12.89 1.60
CA GLY A 115 -6.37 12.52 2.02
C GLY A 115 -6.29 11.30 2.94
N ASN A 116 -7.21 11.22 3.91
CA ASN A 116 -7.17 10.23 4.98
C ASN A 116 -8.34 9.22 4.92
N ASN A 117 -9.11 9.19 3.82
CA ASN A 117 -10.30 8.35 3.74
C ASN A 117 -10.00 6.86 3.98
N LEU A 118 -9.01 6.30 3.29
CA LEU A 118 -8.65 4.89 3.44
C LEU A 118 -8.22 4.54 4.88
N ILE A 119 -7.51 5.44 5.56
CA ILE A 119 -7.10 5.22 6.96
C ILE A 119 -8.33 5.18 7.87
N LYS A 120 -9.32 6.03 7.63
CA LYS A 120 -10.58 6.05 8.39
C LYS A 120 -11.39 4.79 8.17
N VAL A 121 -11.52 4.36 6.93
CA VAL A 121 -12.23 3.12 6.53
C VAL A 121 -11.59 1.90 7.18
N VAL A 122 -10.28 1.77 7.12
CA VAL A 122 -9.55 0.61 7.66
C VAL A 122 -9.35 0.72 9.16
N SER A 123 -9.14 1.93 9.70
CA SER A 123 -8.77 2.16 11.10
C SER A 123 -7.72 1.14 11.58
N PRO A 124 -6.53 1.05 10.92
CA PRO A 124 -5.60 -0.05 11.11
C PRO A 124 -5.00 -0.07 12.51
N ASP A 125 -4.61 -1.26 12.98
CA ASP A 125 -3.81 -1.38 14.21
C ASP A 125 -2.42 -0.77 14.00
N ILE A 126 -1.84 -0.96 12.81
CA ILE A 126 -0.57 -0.35 12.41
C ILE A 126 -0.69 0.32 11.04
N LEU A 127 -0.30 1.59 10.99
CA LEU A 127 -0.09 2.32 9.74
C LEU A 127 1.41 2.38 9.43
N VAL A 128 1.82 1.73 8.34
CA VAL A 128 3.22 1.79 7.87
C VAL A 128 3.39 2.90 6.86
N VAL A 129 4.35 3.78 7.13
CA VAL A 129 4.65 4.96 6.32
C VAL A 129 6.13 4.95 5.93
N SER A 130 6.43 5.15 4.65
CA SER A 130 7.81 5.22 4.19
C SER A 130 8.42 6.59 4.49
N LYS A 131 9.61 6.63 5.11
CA LYS A 131 10.40 7.84 5.32
C LYS A 131 10.87 8.51 4.02
N SER A 132 10.89 7.77 2.91
CA SER A 132 11.21 8.36 1.59
C SER A 132 10.07 9.24 1.03
N THR A 133 8.87 9.12 1.57
CA THR A 133 7.74 9.95 1.19
C THR A 133 7.82 11.28 1.94
N LYS A 134 7.82 12.38 1.18
CA LYS A 134 7.75 13.73 1.78
C LYS A 134 6.34 13.92 2.35
N HIS A 135 6.23 13.97 3.66
CA HIS A 135 5.02 14.34 4.37
C HIS A 135 5.05 15.84 4.69
N LYS A 136 3.87 16.46 4.67
CA LYS A 136 3.73 17.82 5.20
C LYS A 136 3.87 17.80 6.73
N GLU A 137 4.30 18.90 7.30
CA GLU A 137 4.34 19.06 8.75
C GLU A 137 2.94 18.79 9.34
N GLY A 138 2.86 17.98 10.40
CA GLY A 138 1.60 17.57 11.04
C GLY A 138 0.78 16.49 10.30
N GLU A 139 1.12 16.12 9.07
CA GLU A 139 0.34 15.12 8.31
C GLU A 139 0.38 13.73 8.96
N VAL A 140 1.51 13.37 9.56
CA VAL A 140 1.65 12.08 10.27
C VAL A 140 0.84 12.10 11.56
N ASP A 141 0.87 13.21 12.30
CA ASP A 141 0.12 13.37 13.56
C ASP A 141 -1.40 13.35 13.31
N GLU A 142 -1.85 13.96 12.20
CA GLU A 142 -3.26 13.87 11.78
C GLU A 142 -3.69 12.43 11.52
N LYS A 143 -2.82 11.61 10.91
CA LYS A 143 -3.09 10.19 10.64
C LYS A 143 -3.16 9.36 11.92
N ALA A 144 -2.41 9.72 12.95
CA ALA A 144 -2.38 9.02 14.24
C ALA A 144 -3.77 8.97 14.93
N GLN A 145 -4.69 9.88 14.59
CA GLN A 145 -6.05 9.89 15.14
C GLN A 145 -6.91 8.71 14.63
N TYR A 146 -6.48 8.03 13.56
CA TYR A 146 -7.26 7.01 12.87
C TYR A 146 -6.61 5.63 12.87
N CYS A 147 -5.50 5.44 13.57
CA CYS A 147 -4.78 4.16 13.67
C CYS A 147 -4.24 3.94 15.08
N GLY A 148 -3.91 2.68 15.40
CA GLY A 148 -3.34 2.34 16.70
C GLY A 148 -1.89 2.82 16.86
N GLU A 149 -1.05 2.54 15.87
CA GLU A 149 0.37 2.87 15.85
C GLU A 149 0.82 3.31 14.45
N ILE A 150 1.78 4.23 14.37
CA ILE A 150 2.45 4.59 13.12
C ILE A 150 3.89 4.11 13.15
N VAL A 151 4.24 3.26 12.18
CA VAL A 151 5.60 2.77 11.97
C VAL A 151 6.23 3.49 10.78
N LEU A 152 7.27 4.28 11.04
CA LEU A 152 8.07 4.95 10.01
C LEU A 152 9.16 4.00 9.52
N MET A 153 9.04 3.53 8.28
CA MET A 153 9.97 2.55 7.71
C MET A 153 10.97 3.19 6.76
N GLU A 154 12.25 2.85 6.94
CA GLU A 154 13.33 3.29 6.04
C GLU A 154 13.14 2.71 4.62
N PRO A 155 13.63 3.41 3.57
CA PRO A 155 13.70 2.84 2.23
C PRO A 155 14.48 1.53 2.22
N GLN A 156 13.93 0.49 1.58
CA GLN A 156 14.52 -0.85 1.59
C GLN A 156 15.50 -1.10 0.43
N SER A 157 15.68 -0.13 -0.47
CA SER A 157 16.70 -0.22 -1.51
C SER A 157 17.29 1.15 -1.82
N GLU A 158 18.54 1.16 -2.27
CA GLU A 158 19.23 2.37 -2.74
C GLU A 158 18.66 2.91 -4.05
N THR A 159 17.99 2.07 -4.85
CA THR A 159 17.41 2.44 -6.14
C THR A 159 15.92 2.71 -6.03
N SER A 160 15.51 3.93 -6.34
CA SER A 160 14.10 4.31 -6.48
C SER A 160 13.68 4.37 -7.95
N THR A 161 12.37 4.34 -8.22
CA THR A 161 11.81 4.59 -9.56
C THR A 161 12.34 5.90 -10.16
N SER A 162 12.42 6.97 -9.37
CA SER A 162 12.94 8.26 -9.82
C SER A 162 14.42 8.21 -10.19
N ALA A 163 15.23 7.43 -9.45
CA ALA A 163 16.65 7.22 -9.80
C ALA A 163 16.79 6.43 -11.10
N LYS A 164 15.99 5.38 -11.30
CA LYS A 164 15.99 4.59 -12.55
C LYS A 164 15.59 5.43 -13.77
N LEU A 165 14.56 6.25 -13.64
CA LEU A 165 14.12 7.14 -14.72
C LEU A 165 15.19 8.17 -15.10
N ARG A 166 15.91 8.77 -14.13
CA ARG A 166 17.03 9.67 -14.40
C ARG A 166 18.14 8.98 -15.17
N LEU A 167 18.48 7.73 -14.83
CA LEU A 167 19.50 6.96 -15.57
C LEU A 167 19.12 6.69 -17.01
N ILE A 168 17.83 6.48 -17.30
CA ILE A 168 17.33 6.29 -18.67
C ILE A 168 17.40 7.60 -19.47
N GLN A 169 17.10 8.74 -18.84
CA GLN A 169 17.15 10.06 -19.50
C GLN A 169 18.57 10.54 -19.81
N ILE A 170 19.56 10.16 -18.99
CA ILE A 170 20.98 10.54 -19.21
C ILE A 170 21.61 9.78 -20.39
N LYS A 171 21.02 8.62 -20.79
CA LYS A 171 21.54 7.79 -21.90
C LYS A 171 21.00 8.19 -23.28
N LYS A 172 20.21 9.26 -23.38
CA LYS A 172 19.81 9.89 -24.64
C LYS A 172 20.65 11.11 -24.92
#